data_8468ca2619dc48286b0591884b614cf7
#
_entry.id   8468ca2619dc48286b0591884b614cf7
#
_cell.length_a   1.000
_cell.length_b   1.000
_cell.length_c   1.000
_cell.angle_alpha   90.00
_cell.angle_beta   90.00
_cell.angle_gamma   90.00
#
_symmetry.space_group_name_H-M   'P 1'
#
loop_
_entity.id
_entity.type
_entity.pdbx_description
1 polymer ?
#
loop_
_entity_poly.entity_id
_entity_poly.type
_entity_poly.pdbx_seq_one_letter_code
_entity_poly.pdbx_strand_id
1 'polypeptide(L)'
;LYKDLEKKVDHSAGLRLNGALSIAQNKERWQELLRQATTAQLYDVDVRVLNKDQIKKDYPIINTDEILGGIFMPGDGAADPSGVTYMLAKAAKKEGAQIFEKSPVDEILTKQGKITGVKVNGQEIECEYIVLASGMWSRQIGEKAGISIPLYPAEHFYIITEPIENLSKTLPVIRDFDNRTYFKEDAGKLLVGIFEGNSIPAFNKTNKVPEDFSFGEFPENFEHFEPYLK
;
A
#
# COMPACT_ATOMS: atom_id res chain seq x y z
N LEU A 1 -5.51 14.56 7.09
CA LEU A 1 -6.55 14.18 6.12
C LEU A 1 -7.45 13.06 6.65
N TYR A 2 -6.96 11.80 6.86
CA TYR A 2 -7.83 10.69 7.23
C TYR A 2 -8.56 10.90 8.56
N LYS A 3 -7.87 11.36 9.61
CA LYS A 3 -8.49 11.72 10.89
C LYS A 3 -9.64 12.75 10.76
N ASP A 4 -9.48 13.72 9.87
CA ASP A 4 -10.49 14.75 9.65
C ASP A 4 -11.66 14.18 8.85
N LEU A 5 -11.38 13.32 7.88
CA LEU A 5 -12.40 12.63 7.11
C LEU A 5 -13.21 11.65 7.97
N GLU A 6 -12.57 10.87 8.86
CA GLU A 6 -13.29 9.99 9.80
C GLU A 6 -14.37 10.77 10.58
N LYS A 7 -14.00 11.94 11.13
CA LYS A 7 -14.94 12.81 11.85
C LYS A 7 -16.03 13.37 10.93
N LYS A 8 -15.64 13.83 9.71
CA LYS A 8 -16.57 14.45 8.75
C LYS A 8 -17.65 13.48 8.27
N VAL A 9 -17.32 12.20 8.13
CA VAL A 9 -18.23 11.21 7.55
C VAL A 9 -18.75 10.18 8.54
N ASP A 10 -18.32 10.26 9.79
CA ASP A 10 -18.68 9.30 10.85
C ASP A 10 -18.41 7.85 10.37
N HIS A 11 -17.16 7.59 10.01
CA HIS A 11 -16.70 6.27 9.56
C HIS A 11 -15.24 6.08 9.89
N SER A 12 -14.90 4.97 10.54
CA SER A 12 -13.52 4.66 10.90
C SER A 12 -12.77 4.08 9.71
N ALA A 13 -11.58 4.59 9.49
CA ALA A 13 -10.58 4.00 8.58
C ALA A 13 -9.66 3.00 9.28
N GLY A 14 -9.96 2.65 10.53
CA GLY A 14 -9.12 1.76 11.34
C GLY A 14 -7.71 2.30 11.56
N LEU A 15 -7.56 3.63 11.67
CA LEU A 15 -6.25 4.27 11.83
C LEU A 15 -5.59 3.91 13.15
N ARG A 16 -4.41 3.34 13.09
CA ARG A 16 -3.53 3.10 14.22
C ARG A 16 -2.24 3.90 14.01
N LEU A 17 -2.11 5.05 14.68
CA LEU A 17 -0.93 5.92 14.60
C LEU A 17 0.12 5.48 15.62
N ASN A 18 0.66 4.31 15.41
CA ASN A 18 1.72 3.69 16.21
C ASN A 18 3.11 3.95 15.65
N GLY A 19 3.20 4.76 14.60
CA GLY A 19 4.44 5.16 13.96
C GLY A 19 4.95 4.16 12.92
N ALA A 20 6.00 4.58 12.22
CA ALA A 20 6.81 3.72 11.37
C ALA A 20 8.29 3.90 11.68
N LEU A 21 9.01 2.80 11.77
CA LEU A 21 10.45 2.73 11.99
C LEU A 21 11.13 2.16 10.74
N SER A 22 11.94 2.96 10.07
CA SER A 22 12.83 2.49 9.00
C SER A 22 14.22 2.28 9.56
N ILE A 23 14.81 1.09 9.35
CA ILE A 23 16.13 0.71 9.86
C ILE A 23 17.17 0.69 8.74
N ALA A 24 18.43 0.86 9.10
CA ALA A 24 19.59 0.81 8.19
C ALA A 24 20.63 -0.17 8.72
N GLN A 25 21.09 -1.09 7.87
CA GLN A 25 22.11 -2.08 8.18
C GLN A 25 23.43 -1.78 7.48
N ASN A 26 23.45 -0.87 6.50
CA ASN A 26 24.67 -0.42 5.83
C ASN A 26 24.80 1.12 5.83
N LYS A 27 25.98 1.62 5.53
CA LYS A 27 26.30 3.06 5.58
C LYS A 27 25.53 3.87 4.55
N GLU A 28 25.31 3.33 3.37
CA GLU A 28 24.59 3.98 2.27
C GLU A 28 23.13 4.19 2.65
N ARG A 29 22.46 3.18 3.19
CA ARG A 29 21.10 3.26 3.71
C ARG A 29 21.02 4.23 4.88
N TRP A 30 21.98 4.16 5.80
CA TRP A 30 21.99 5.09 6.92
C TRP A 30 22.05 6.54 6.47
N GLN A 31 22.93 6.88 5.52
CA GLN A 31 22.99 8.22 4.95
C GLN A 31 21.72 8.62 4.21
N GLU A 32 21.07 7.68 3.51
CA GLU A 32 19.79 7.92 2.86
C GLU A 32 18.71 8.26 3.90
N LEU A 33 18.58 7.49 4.98
CA LEU A 33 17.61 7.75 6.04
C LEU A 33 17.85 9.11 6.72
N LEU A 34 19.11 9.49 6.95
CA LEU A 34 19.44 10.81 7.48
C LEU A 34 19.02 11.94 6.54
N ARG A 35 19.21 11.78 5.23
CA ARG A 35 18.71 12.75 4.24
C ARG A 35 17.19 12.81 4.23
N GLN A 36 16.51 11.67 4.31
CA GLN A 36 15.04 11.62 4.41
C GLN A 36 14.55 12.36 5.65
N ALA A 37 15.18 12.14 6.82
CA ALA A 37 14.84 12.84 8.06
C ALA A 37 15.01 14.35 7.92
N THR A 38 16.11 14.81 7.30
CA THR A 38 16.34 16.23 7.06
C THR A 38 15.32 16.82 6.09
N THR A 39 14.98 16.09 5.02
CA THR A 39 13.96 16.51 4.06
C THR A 39 12.59 16.60 4.71
N ALA A 40 12.22 15.64 5.56
CA ALA A 40 10.94 15.61 6.25
C ALA A 40 10.75 16.85 7.15
N GLN A 41 11.83 17.33 7.79
CA GLN A 41 11.79 18.54 8.60
C GLN A 41 11.45 19.80 7.78
N LEU A 42 11.82 19.84 6.51
CA LEU A 42 11.45 20.97 5.62
C LEU A 42 9.95 21.05 5.36
N TYR A 43 9.23 19.97 5.60
CA TYR A 43 7.78 19.85 5.41
C TYR A 43 7.02 19.71 6.75
N ASP A 44 7.66 20.10 7.87
CA ASP A 44 7.08 20.02 9.21
C ASP A 44 6.61 18.59 9.60
N VAL A 45 7.27 17.56 9.07
CA VAL A 45 7.00 16.16 9.44
C VAL A 45 7.88 15.80 10.63
N ASP A 46 7.24 15.36 11.75
CA ASP A 46 7.98 14.86 12.93
C ASP A 46 8.71 13.56 12.58
N VAL A 47 10.03 13.61 12.60
CA VAL A 47 10.93 12.47 12.37
C VAL A 47 12.02 12.48 13.43
N ARG A 48 12.23 11.33 14.07
CA ARG A 48 13.25 11.11 15.08
C ARG A 48 14.32 10.19 14.55
N VAL A 49 15.56 10.63 14.62
CA VAL A 49 16.72 9.79 14.32
C VAL A 49 17.05 8.98 15.57
N LEU A 50 17.07 7.67 15.46
CA LEU A 50 17.34 6.73 16.54
C LEU A 50 18.66 6.00 16.27
N ASN A 51 19.51 5.92 17.29
CA ASN A 51 20.67 5.04 17.26
C ASN A 51 20.29 3.60 17.63
N LYS A 52 21.22 2.67 17.46
CA LYS A 52 21.06 1.25 17.77
C LYS A 52 20.53 0.98 19.19
N ASP A 53 21.10 1.66 20.19
CA ASP A 53 20.75 1.43 21.59
C ASP A 53 19.33 1.92 21.92
N GLN A 54 18.92 3.02 21.32
CA GLN A 54 17.54 3.53 21.41
C GLN A 54 16.55 2.56 20.78
N ILE A 55 16.87 2.03 19.58
CA ILE A 55 16.03 1.04 18.92
C ILE A 55 15.89 -0.21 19.80
N LYS A 56 16.99 -0.75 20.32
CA LYS A 56 16.98 -1.92 21.20
C LYS A 56 16.16 -1.70 22.48
N LYS A 57 16.25 -0.50 23.05
CA LYS A 57 15.52 -0.14 24.26
C LYS A 57 14.02 -0.02 24.00
N ASP A 58 13.64 0.70 22.94
CA ASP A 58 12.26 1.02 22.65
C ASP A 58 11.50 -0.13 21.96
N TYR A 59 12.23 -0.98 21.23
CA TYR A 59 11.69 -2.09 20.46
C TYR A 59 12.51 -3.38 20.69
N PRO A 60 12.44 -4.00 21.87
CA PRO A 60 13.34 -5.11 22.27
C PRO A 60 13.15 -6.39 21.44
N ILE A 61 12.06 -6.50 20.68
CA ILE A 61 11.84 -7.62 19.74
C ILE A 61 12.79 -7.56 18.53
N ILE A 62 13.36 -6.38 18.23
CA ILE A 62 14.25 -6.20 17.08
C ILE A 62 15.66 -6.67 17.45
N ASN A 63 16.22 -7.61 16.68
CA ASN A 63 17.63 -7.87 16.73
C ASN A 63 18.40 -6.68 16.13
N THR A 64 19.22 -6.02 16.93
CA THR A 64 19.94 -4.80 16.52
C THR A 64 21.40 -5.03 16.18
N ASP A 65 21.89 -6.27 16.11
CA ASP A 65 23.32 -6.56 15.97
C ASP A 65 23.93 -5.93 14.72
N GLU A 66 23.22 -5.97 13.62
CA GLU A 66 23.65 -5.42 12.33
C GLU A 66 23.07 -4.03 12.04
N ILE A 67 22.22 -3.47 12.93
CA ILE A 67 21.59 -2.17 12.71
C ILE A 67 22.55 -1.05 13.08
N LEU A 68 22.73 -0.08 12.19
CA LEU A 68 23.48 1.16 12.42
C LEU A 68 22.62 2.23 13.08
N GLY A 69 21.34 2.28 12.77
CA GLY A 69 20.36 3.21 13.28
C GLY A 69 19.06 3.15 12.47
N GLY A 70 18.19 4.10 12.74
CA GLY A 70 16.90 4.18 12.03
C GLY A 70 16.27 5.56 12.17
N ILE A 71 15.19 5.77 11.43
CA ILE A 71 14.31 6.93 11.58
C ILE A 71 12.92 6.47 11.98
N PHE A 72 12.36 7.14 12.96
CA PHE A 72 11.01 6.89 13.45
C PHE A 72 10.10 8.07 13.12
N MET A 73 8.96 7.78 12.48
CA MET A 73 7.92 8.76 12.15
C MET A 73 6.68 8.49 13.00
N PRO A 74 6.45 9.24 14.10
CA PRO A 74 5.33 8.97 15.01
C PRO A 74 3.95 9.25 14.39
N GLY A 75 3.88 10.09 13.36
CA GLY A 75 2.65 10.41 12.64
C GLY A 75 2.22 9.38 11.61
N ASP A 76 3.04 8.36 11.35
CA ASP A 76 2.74 7.22 10.47
C ASP A 76 2.04 6.08 11.24
N GLY A 77 1.70 5.00 10.56
CA GLY A 77 1.05 3.85 11.19
C GLY A 77 0.39 2.91 10.20
N ALA A 78 -0.70 2.31 10.62
CA ALA A 78 -1.49 1.39 9.83
C ALA A 78 -2.95 1.84 9.72
N ALA A 79 -3.62 1.41 8.67
CA ALA A 79 -5.04 1.62 8.45
C ALA A 79 -5.70 0.36 7.91
N ASP A 80 -7.01 0.26 8.03
CA ASP A 80 -7.80 -0.75 7.32
C ASP A 80 -8.05 -0.28 5.88
N PRO A 81 -7.54 -0.98 4.85
CA PRO A 81 -7.72 -0.56 3.45
C PRO A 81 -9.19 -0.43 3.04
N SER A 82 -10.03 -1.35 3.49
CA SER A 82 -11.48 -1.32 3.22
C SER A 82 -12.13 -0.13 3.90
N GLY A 83 -11.84 0.09 5.18
CA GLY A 83 -12.33 1.24 5.95
C GLY A 83 -11.93 2.58 5.31
N VAL A 84 -10.67 2.72 4.87
CA VAL A 84 -10.20 3.91 4.14
C VAL A 84 -11.00 4.11 2.85
N THR A 85 -11.20 3.05 2.08
CA THR A 85 -11.93 3.13 0.80
C THR A 85 -13.38 3.56 1.01
N TYR A 86 -14.07 2.94 1.97
CA TYR A 86 -15.45 3.32 2.31
C TYR A 86 -15.55 4.75 2.86
N MET A 87 -14.62 5.16 3.70
CA MET A 87 -14.56 6.52 4.23
C MET A 87 -14.42 7.55 3.11
N LEU A 88 -13.50 7.31 2.17
CA LEU A 88 -13.27 8.19 1.01
C LEU A 88 -14.50 8.24 0.09
N ALA A 89 -15.12 7.09 -0.19
CA ALA A 89 -16.34 7.03 -0.99
C ALA A 89 -17.50 7.79 -0.33
N LYS A 90 -17.65 7.64 0.99
CA LYS A 90 -18.68 8.35 1.78
C LYS A 90 -18.43 9.86 1.78
N ALA A 91 -17.16 10.28 1.87
CA ALA A 91 -16.78 11.67 1.80
C ALA A 91 -17.06 12.26 0.41
N ALA A 92 -16.70 11.56 -0.65
CA ALA A 92 -16.98 11.98 -2.02
C ALA A 92 -18.49 12.13 -2.30
N LYS A 93 -19.31 11.17 -1.83
CA LYS A 93 -20.78 11.25 -1.95
C LYS A 93 -21.35 12.49 -1.24
N LYS A 94 -20.80 12.87 -0.06
CA LYS A 94 -21.21 14.09 0.65
C LYS A 94 -20.89 15.38 -0.15
N GLU A 95 -19.84 15.35 -0.98
CA GLU A 95 -19.47 16.46 -1.88
C GLU A 95 -20.19 16.39 -3.23
N GLY A 96 -21.18 15.51 -3.40
CA GLY A 96 -22.00 15.41 -4.60
C GLY A 96 -21.53 14.40 -5.64
N ALA A 97 -20.46 13.64 -5.39
CA ALA A 97 -20.04 12.59 -6.30
C ALA A 97 -21.06 11.44 -6.33
N GLN A 98 -21.35 10.95 -7.53
CA GLN A 98 -22.17 9.76 -7.74
C GLN A 98 -21.25 8.53 -7.90
N ILE A 99 -21.51 7.48 -7.16
CA ILE A 99 -20.74 6.22 -7.21
C ILE A 99 -21.69 5.10 -7.59
N PHE A 100 -21.40 4.46 -8.71
CA PHE A 100 -22.16 3.35 -9.26
C PHE A 100 -21.33 2.07 -9.11
N GLU A 101 -21.72 1.24 -8.16
CA GLU A 101 -21.11 -0.08 -7.96
C GLU A 101 -21.63 -1.09 -8.98
N LYS A 102 -20.87 -2.17 -9.23
CA LYS A 102 -21.24 -3.23 -10.19
C LYS A 102 -21.55 -2.69 -11.59
N SER A 103 -20.89 -1.63 -11.97
CA SER A 103 -21.09 -0.91 -13.22
C SER A 103 -19.78 -0.85 -14.00
N PRO A 104 -19.36 -1.98 -14.63
CA PRO A 104 -18.13 -2.02 -15.42
C PRO A 104 -18.25 -1.09 -16.61
N VAL A 105 -17.13 -0.44 -16.94
CA VAL A 105 -17.01 0.36 -18.16
C VAL A 105 -16.74 -0.55 -19.35
N ASP A 106 -17.72 -0.69 -20.24
CA ASP A 106 -17.65 -1.56 -21.42
C ASP A 106 -16.71 -0.97 -22.48
N GLU A 107 -16.83 0.36 -22.71
CA GLU A 107 -16.12 1.07 -23.76
C GLU A 107 -15.80 2.50 -23.35
N ILE A 108 -14.69 3.03 -23.85
CA ILE A 108 -14.36 4.45 -23.77
C ILE A 108 -14.69 5.08 -25.12
N LEU A 109 -15.63 6.04 -25.13
CA LEU A 109 -16.11 6.67 -26.33
C LEU A 109 -15.18 7.83 -26.75
N THR A 110 -14.76 7.81 -28.00
CA THR A 110 -13.91 8.84 -28.56
C THR A 110 -14.43 9.33 -29.92
N LYS A 111 -14.27 10.63 -30.17
CA LYS A 111 -14.57 11.24 -31.47
C LYS A 111 -13.44 12.18 -31.88
N GLN A 112 -12.86 11.97 -33.04
CA GLN A 112 -11.73 12.78 -33.55
C GLN A 112 -10.56 12.89 -32.56
N GLY A 113 -10.23 11.79 -31.88
CA GLY A 113 -9.14 11.72 -30.91
C GLY A 113 -9.42 12.37 -29.54
N LYS A 114 -10.66 12.77 -29.28
CA LYS A 114 -11.09 13.33 -27.98
C LYS A 114 -12.07 12.38 -27.28
N ILE A 115 -11.98 12.32 -25.98
CA ILE A 115 -12.96 11.62 -25.14
C ILE A 115 -14.31 12.31 -25.29
N THR A 116 -15.37 11.51 -25.43
CA THR A 116 -16.77 12.00 -25.44
C THR A 116 -17.62 11.35 -24.37
N GLY A 117 -17.17 10.24 -23.78
CA GLY A 117 -17.93 9.56 -22.76
C GLY A 117 -17.44 8.14 -22.50
N VAL A 118 -18.25 7.40 -21.78
CA VAL A 118 -18.08 5.95 -21.52
C VAL A 118 -19.39 5.23 -21.79
N LYS A 119 -19.28 3.94 -22.10
CA LYS A 119 -20.42 3.06 -22.20
C LYS A 119 -20.45 2.11 -20.99
N VAL A 120 -21.58 2.02 -20.32
CA VAL A 120 -21.76 1.21 -19.11
C VAL A 120 -23.10 0.48 -19.24
N ASN A 121 -23.08 -0.86 -19.20
CA ASN A 121 -24.28 -1.68 -19.37
C ASN A 121 -25.12 -1.30 -20.61
N GLY A 122 -24.45 -0.99 -21.71
CA GLY A 122 -25.08 -0.59 -22.98
C GLY A 122 -25.57 0.87 -23.03
N GLN A 123 -25.46 1.64 -21.96
CA GLN A 123 -25.85 3.06 -21.89
C GLN A 123 -24.62 3.95 -22.06
N GLU A 124 -24.74 5.02 -22.83
CA GLU A 124 -23.70 6.02 -22.99
C GLU A 124 -23.82 7.10 -21.93
N ILE A 125 -22.70 7.46 -21.30
CA ILE A 125 -22.57 8.54 -20.34
C ILE A 125 -21.56 9.52 -20.90
N GLU A 126 -22.01 10.71 -21.21
CA GLU A 126 -21.17 11.78 -21.75
C GLU A 126 -20.26 12.36 -20.68
N CYS A 127 -19.01 12.60 -21.01
CA CYS A 127 -18.05 13.32 -20.17
C CYS A 127 -16.92 13.94 -21.01
N GLU A 128 -16.31 14.99 -20.48
CA GLU A 128 -15.15 15.66 -21.10
C GLU A 128 -13.82 15.04 -20.69
N TYR A 129 -13.74 14.44 -19.51
CA TYR A 129 -12.53 13.87 -18.92
C TYR A 129 -12.82 12.53 -18.28
N ILE A 130 -11.84 11.62 -18.38
CA ILE A 130 -11.87 10.33 -17.70
C ILE A 130 -10.60 10.21 -16.84
N VAL A 131 -10.77 9.90 -15.57
CA VAL A 131 -9.67 9.53 -14.66
C VAL A 131 -9.65 8.02 -14.53
N LEU A 132 -8.60 7.39 -15.04
CA LEU A 132 -8.41 5.96 -14.95
C LEU A 132 -7.69 5.62 -13.63
N ALA A 133 -8.44 5.16 -12.65
CA ALA A 133 -7.96 4.78 -11.32
C ALA A 133 -8.29 3.31 -11.00
N SER A 134 -8.16 2.43 -11.99
CA SER A 134 -8.64 1.04 -11.96
C SER A 134 -7.58 0.04 -11.46
N GLY A 135 -6.50 0.50 -10.84
CA GLY A 135 -5.46 -0.38 -10.28
C GLY A 135 -4.95 -1.39 -11.32
N MET A 136 -4.97 -2.66 -10.97
CA MET A 136 -4.43 -3.74 -11.83
C MET A 136 -5.18 -3.92 -13.16
N TRP A 137 -6.42 -3.43 -13.29
CA TRP A 137 -7.19 -3.46 -14.54
C TRP A 137 -6.91 -2.29 -15.48
N SER A 138 -6.13 -1.28 -15.05
CA SER A 138 -5.92 -0.04 -15.81
C SER A 138 -5.37 -0.28 -17.21
N ARG A 139 -4.46 -1.26 -17.38
CA ARG A 139 -3.94 -1.61 -18.71
C ARG A 139 -5.05 -2.05 -19.66
N GLN A 140 -5.91 -2.98 -19.22
CA GLN A 140 -6.99 -3.53 -20.04
C GLN A 140 -8.04 -2.46 -20.40
N ILE A 141 -8.31 -1.53 -19.51
CA ILE A 141 -9.24 -0.44 -19.77
C ILE A 141 -8.60 0.62 -20.67
N GLY A 142 -7.32 0.92 -20.50
CA GLY A 142 -6.59 1.81 -21.39
C GLY A 142 -6.53 1.31 -22.83
N GLU A 143 -6.38 0.00 -23.03
CA GLU A 143 -6.43 -0.64 -24.36
C GLU A 143 -7.76 -0.37 -25.09
N LYS A 144 -8.88 -0.26 -24.36
CA LYS A 144 -10.20 0.10 -24.94
C LYS A 144 -10.22 1.51 -25.53
N ALA A 145 -9.32 2.41 -25.08
CA ALA A 145 -9.13 3.75 -25.64
C ALA A 145 -7.93 3.85 -26.60
N GLY A 146 -7.29 2.74 -26.94
CA GLY A 146 -6.07 2.73 -27.75
C GLY A 146 -4.83 3.27 -27.03
N ILE A 147 -4.83 3.29 -25.69
CA ILE A 147 -3.75 3.81 -24.86
C ILE A 147 -2.99 2.64 -24.24
N SER A 148 -1.66 2.64 -24.42
CA SER A 148 -0.78 1.70 -23.72
C SER A 148 -0.44 2.23 -22.32
N ILE A 149 -0.85 1.48 -21.30
CA ILE A 149 -0.52 1.78 -19.90
C ILE A 149 0.51 0.75 -19.42
N PRO A 150 1.72 1.17 -19.04
CA PRO A 150 2.83 0.28 -18.68
C PRO A 150 2.66 -0.26 -17.24
N LEU A 151 1.53 -0.87 -16.94
CA LEU A 151 1.24 -1.53 -15.68
C LEU A 151 1.05 -3.02 -15.88
N TYR A 152 1.64 -3.81 -14.99
CA TYR A 152 1.42 -5.24 -14.93
C TYR A 152 1.28 -5.66 -13.46
N PRO A 153 0.24 -6.42 -13.08
CA PRO A 153 0.11 -6.92 -11.73
C PRO A 153 1.15 -7.99 -11.44
N ALA A 154 1.71 -7.96 -10.26
CA ALA A 154 2.64 -8.96 -9.75
C ALA A 154 2.09 -9.58 -8.47
N GLU A 155 2.45 -10.84 -8.25
CA GLU A 155 2.21 -11.51 -6.96
C GLU A 155 3.06 -10.84 -5.89
N HIS A 156 2.52 -10.71 -4.70
CA HIS A 156 3.18 -10.14 -3.55
C HIS A 156 2.93 -11.03 -2.34
N PHE A 157 4.01 -11.43 -1.66
CA PHE A 157 3.97 -12.43 -0.62
C PHE A 157 4.10 -11.81 0.77
N TYR A 158 3.34 -12.36 1.69
CA TYR A 158 3.52 -12.12 3.12
C TYR A 158 3.20 -13.40 3.90
N ILE A 159 3.71 -13.50 5.10
CA ILE A 159 3.34 -14.53 6.07
C ILE A 159 2.79 -13.88 7.32
N ILE A 160 2.00 -14.64 8.08
CA ILE A 160 1.54 -14.26 9.41
C ILE A 160 2.07 -15.31 10.38
N THR A 161 2.78 -14.86 11.40
CA THR A 161 3.34 -15.77 12.42
C THR A 161 2.25 -16.38 13.30
N GLU A 162 2.59 -17.42 14.05
CA GLU A 162 1.83 -17.77 15.23
C GLU A 162 1.82 -16.60 16.24
N PRO A 163 0.89 -16.60 17.22
CA PRO A 163 0.86 -15.57 18.26
C PRO A 163 2.21 -15.47 18.98
N ILE A 164 2.69 -14.24 19.16
CA ILE A 164 3.94 -13.95 19.86
C ILE A 164 3.60 -13.44 21.25
N GLU A 165 4.07 -14.15 22.27
CA GLU A 165 3.85 -13.76 23.65
C GLU A 165 4.43 -12.36 23.93
N ASN A 166 3.66 -11.52 24.61
CA ASN A 166 4.04 -10.15 24.98
C ASN A 166 4.39 -9.22 23.79
N LEU A 167 3.93 -9.53 22.57
CA LEU A 167 4.07 -8.62 21.45
C LEU A 167 3.33 -7.31 21.72
N SER A 168 4.03 -6.19 21.64
CA SER A 168 3.43 -4.87 21.87
C SER A 168 2.42 -4.53 20.77
N LYS A 169 1.17 -4.25 21.16
CA LYS A 169 0.13 -3.77 20.25
C LYS A 169 0.41 -2.37 19.67
N THR A 170 1.37 -1.65 20.25
CA THR A 170 1.84 -0.34 19.78
C THR A 170 3.15 -0.42 19.02
N LEU A 171 3.57 -1.64 18.63
CA LEU A 171 4.75 -1.81 17.78
C LEU A 171 4.54 -1.00 16.49
N PRO A 172 5.50 -0.14 16.09
CA PRO A 172 5.41 0.57 14.84
C PRO A 172 5.49 -0.39 13.65
N VAL A 173 5.07 0.09 12.49
CA VAL A 173 5.41 -0.61 11.25
C VAL A 173 6.92 -0.51 11.04
N ILE A 174 7.60 -1.66 10.99
CA ILE A 174 9.05 -1.70 10.80
C ILE A 174 9.33 -1.94 9.31
N ARG A 175 10.25 -1.17 8.75
CA ARG A 175 10.69 -1.27 7.34
C ARG A 175 12.18 -1.53 7.30
N ASP A 176 12.55 -2.67 6.74
CA ASP A 176 13.92 -3.04 6.45
C ASP A 176 14.12 -3.06 4.92
N PHE A 177 14.56 -1.94 4.39
CA PHE A 177 14.76 -1.80 2.94
C PHE A 177 15.98 -2.56 2.45
N ASP A 178 16.95 -2.86 3.32
CA ASP A 178 18.16 -3.59 2.95
C ASP A 178 17.85 -5.06 2.71
N ASN A 179 17.00 -5.66 3.55
CA ASN A 179 16.47 -7.02 3.39
C ASN A 179 15.16 -7.07 2.61
N ARG A 180 14.63 -5.93 2.18
CA ARG A 180 13.37 -5.83 1.42
C ARG A 180 12.18 -6.42 2.17
N THR A 181 12.11 -6.20 3.48
CA THR A 181 11.05 -6.71 4.34
C THR A 181 10.35 -5.59 5.10
N TYR A 182 9.11 -5.86 5.48
CA TYR A 182 8.40 -5.03 6.44
C TYR A 182 7.64 -5.89 7.43
N PHE A 183 7.42 -5.33 8.61
CA PHE A 183 6.77 -6.03 9.72
C PHE A 183 5.66 -5.15 10.27
N LYS A 184 4.52 -5.76 10.55
CA LYS A 184 3.37 -5.10 11.14
C LYS A 184 2.75 -6.00 12.20
N GLU A 185 2.48 -5.44 13.38
CA GLU A 185 1.67 -6.12 14.39
C GLU A 185 0.24 -6.29 13.89
N ASP A 186 -0.32 -7.48 14.05
CA ASP A 186 -1.69 -7.80 13.67
C ASP A 186 -2.29 -8.84 14.62
N ALA A 187 -3.13 -8.38 15.54
CA ALA A 187 -3.82 -9.20 16.53
C ALA A 187 -2.92 -10.14 17.36
N GLY A 188 -1.76 -9.63 17.82
CA GLY A 188 -0.80 -10.41 18.62
C GLY A 188 0.14 -11.28 17.79
N LYS A 189 0.12 -11.15 16.49
CA LYS A 189 0.98 -11.82 15.51
C LYS A 189 1.80 -10.79 14.76
N LEU A 190 2.85 -11.21 14.05
CA LEU A 190 3.54 -10.39 13.08
C LEU A 190 3.13 -10.79 11.66
N LEU A 191 2.63 -9.82 10.90
CA LEU A 191 2.62 -9.90 9.46
C LEU A 191 4.01 -9.50 8.97
N VAL A 192 4.66 -10.40 8.23
CA VAL A 192 5.95 -10.19 7.58
C VAL A 192 5.73 -10.20 6.08
N GLY A 193 5.91 -9.06 5.44
CA GLY A 193 5.81 -8.93 3.98
C GLY A 193 7.16 -8.67 3.36
N ILE A 194 7.27 -8.97 2.07
CA ILE A 194 8.51 -8.81 1.31
C ILE A 194 8.29 -7.91 0.10
N PHE A 195 9.34 -7.23 -0.34
CA PHE A 195 9.39 -6.51 -1.61
C PHE A 195 10.32 -7.26 -2.56
N GLU A 196 9.75 -8.20 -3.28
CA GLU A 196 10.48 -9.13 -4.13
C GLU A 196 11.31 -8.41 -5.19
N GLY A 197 12.59 -8.74 -5.30
CA GLY A 197 13.45 -8.24 -6.37
C GLY A 197 13.08 -8.80 -7.75
N ASN A 198 12.57 -10.04 -7.76
CA ASN A 198 12.09 -10.76 -8.93
C ASN A 198 10.62 -11.14 -8.72
N SER A 199 9.75 -10.13 -8.76
CA SER A 199 8.30 -10.37 -8.59
C SER A 199 7.76 -11.28 -9.69
N ILE A 200 6.89 -12.20 -9.30
CA ILE A 200 6.22 -13.12 -10.24
C ILE A 200 5.07 -12.38 -10.91
N PRO A 201 5.04 -12.28 -12.26
CA PRO A 201 3.91 -11.67 -12.94
C PRO A 201 2.63 -12.46 -12.71
N ALA A 202 1.61 -11.81 -12.14
CA ALA A 202 0.30 -12.42 -11.94
C ALA A 202 -0.43 -12.59 -13.28
N PHE A 203 -1.28 -13.61 -13.37
CA PHE A 203 -2.09 -13.87 -14.58
C PHE A 203 -1.28 -14.05 -15.87
N ASN A 204 -0.04 -14.53 -15.78
CA ASN A 204 0.89 -14.67 -16.93
C ASN A 204 0.37 -15.57 -18.05
N LYS A 205 -0.50 -16.56 -17.75
CA LYS A 205 -1.09 -17.48 -18.73
C LYS A 205 -2.11 -16.80 -19.65
N THR A 206 -2.90 -15.88 -19.11
CA THR A 206 -3.98 -15.19 -19.83
C THR A 206 -3.58 -13.80 -20.28
N ASN A 207 -2.54 -13.23 -19.68
CA ASN A 207 -2.13 -11.85 -19.85
C ASN A 207 -3.25 -10.83 -19.56
N LYS A 208 -4.28 -11.26 -18.82
CA LYS A 208 -5.44 -10.44 -18.43
C LYS A 208 -5.81 -10.74 -16.99
N VAL A 209 -6.15 -9.68 -16.26
CA VAL A 209 -6.76 -9.78 -14.94
C VAL A 209 -8.23 -10.15 -15.13
N PRO A 210 -8.77 -11.20 -14.47
CA PRO A 210 -10.20 -11.50 -14.54
C PRO A 210 -11.04 -10.33 -14.04
N GLU A 211 -12.17 -10.09 -14.66
CA GLU A 211 -13.05 -8.95 -14.28
C GLU A 211 -13.67 -9.12 -12.90
N ASP A 212 -13.88 -10.36 -12.48
CA ASP A 212 -14.46 -10.77 -11.19
C ASP A 212 -13.41 -11.06 -10.11
N PHE A 213 -12.10 -10.89 -10.39
CA PHE A 213 -11.05 -11.13 -9.40
C PHE A 213 -11.18 -10.16 -8.23
N SER A 214 -11.48 -10.68 -7.04
CA SER A 214 -11.65 -9.91 -5.82
C SER A 214 -11.20 -10.73 -4.62
N PHE A 215 -10.37 -10.14 -3.75
CA PHE A 215 -9.82 -10.79 -2.57
C PHE A 215 -9.23 -12.18 -2.83
N GLY A 216 -8.72 -12.39 -4.05
CA GLY A 216 -8.14 -13.66 -4.46
C GLY A 216 -6.72 -13.83 -3.94
N GLU A 217 -6.38 -15.06 -3.62
CA GLU A 217 -5.05 -15.47 -3.21
C GLU A 217 -4.44 -16.38 -4.28
N PHE A 218 -3.13 -16.26 -4.46
CA PHE A 218 -2.36 -17.20 -5.28
C PHE A 218 -1.89 -18.38 -4.42
N PRO A 219 -1.53 -19.52 -5.03
CA PRO A 219 -0.96 -20.63 -4.29
C PRO A 219 0.27 -20.22 -3.49
N GLU A 220 0.44 -20.82 -2.33
CA GLU A 220 1.62 -20.64 -1.49
C GLU A 220 2.91 -20.93 -2.26
N ASN A 221 3.92 -20.09 -2.06
CA ASN A 221 5.25 -20.27 -2.65
C ASN A 221 6.32 -19.96 -1.60
N PHE A 222 6.51 -20.87 -0.69
CA PHE A 222 7.47 -20.71 0.41
C PHE A 222 8.91 -20.62 -0.09
N GLU A 223 9.27 -21.38 -1.13
CA GLU A 223 10.61 -21.32 -1.73
C GLU A 223 10.97 -19.91 -2.23
N HIS A 224 9.97 -19.19 -2.75
CA HIS A 224 10.14 -17.78 -3.16
C HIS A 224 10.30 -16.83 -1.98
N PHE A 225 9.65 -17.15 -0.86
CA PHE A 225 9.66 -16.31 0.36
C PHE A 225 10.90 -16.56 1.24
N GLU A 226 11.37 -17.81 1.35
CA GLU A 226 12.42 -18.27 2.27
C GLU A 226 13.70 -17.39 2.26
N PRO A 227 14.23 -16.91 1.10
CA PRO A 227 15.43 -16.08 1.06
C PRO A 227 15.36 -14.78 1.88
N TYR A 228 14.14 -14.32 2.17
CA TYR A 228 13.88 -13.08 2.91
C TYR A 228 13.68 -13.30 4.42
N LEU A 229 13.72 -14.55 4.89
CA LEU A 229 13.60 -14.91 6.31
C LEU A 229 14.95 -15.04 7.04
N LYS A 230 16.03 -14.52 6.49
CA LYS A 230 17.39 -14.62 7.04
C LYS A 230 17.69 -13.55 8.06
#